data_de90799678c4ab64f3b180f3b1c2d3c0
#
_entry.id   de90799678c4ab64f3b180f3b1c2d3c0
#
_cell.length_a   1.000
_cell.length_b   1.000
_cell.length_c   1.000
_cell.angle_alpha   90.00
_cell.angle_beta   90.00
_cell.angle_gamma   90.00
#
_symmetry.space_group_name_H-M   'P 1'
#
loop_
_entity.id
_entity.type
_entity.pdbx_description
1 polymer ?
#
loop_
_entity_poly.entity_id
_entity_poly.type
_entity_poly.pdbx_seq_one_letter_code
_entity_poly.pdbx_strand_id
1 'polypeptide(L)'
;MADQQQSPCRILVMASGFGSNFQALIDAVAAGRIRNSKIIRLFVNRKNVQSIKRAEGAGIPWEYFNLISNGFIAKGEKDEQKVAEARHNYDAALAERILSAEEKPELIVLAGWMHVFSSGFLEPVEKAGIRVINLHPALPGEFDGAGAIERAYAALKAGKITRTGIMAHYVIQQVDRGAPILVEEIEWNGEELAELEEKIHSREHELIVKATAKVVDEILEKRA
;
A
#
# COMPACT_ATOMS: atom_id res chain seq x y z
N MET A 1 -35.20 14.47 -13.51
CA MET A 1 -34.20 14.76 -12.45
C MET A 1 -32.87 14.33 -13.01
N ALA A 2 -31.93 15.24 -13.24
CA ALA A 2 -30.59 14.86 -13.69
C ALA A 2 -29.95 14.05 -12.55
N ASP A 3 -29.56 12.83 -12.87
CA ASP A 3 -28.78 11.96 -11.99
C ASP A 3 -27.49 12.73 -11.67
N GLN A 4 -27.37 13.29 -10.46
CA GLN A 4 -26.13 13.93 -10.02
C GLN A 4 -25.11 12.82 -9.85
N GLN A 5 -24.39 12.52 -10.91
CA GLN A 5 -23.35 11.53 -10.90
C GLN A 5 -22.32 11.92 -9.83
N GLN A 6 -22.30 11.17 -8.75
CA GLN A 6 -21.38 11.38 -7.62
C GLN A 6 -19.94 11.44 -8.13
N SER A 7 -19.15 12.41 -7.67
CA SER A 7 -17.73 12.54 -8.07
C SER A 7 -16.94 11.27 -7.72
N PRO A 8 -16.01 10.82 -8.58
CA PRO A 8 -15.26 9.60 -8.34
C PRO A 8 -14.41 9.68 -7.06
N CYS A 9 -14.27 8.55 -6.37
CA CYS A 9 -13.36 8.42 -5.24
C CYS A 9 -11.91 8.59 -5.71
N ARG A 10 -11.17 9.48 -5.07
CA ARG A 10 -9.78 9.80 -5.42
C ARG A 10 -8.81 8.90 -4.68
N ILE A 11 -8.09 8.10 -5.45
CA ILE A 11 -7.11 7.14 -4.94
C ILE A 11 -5.69 7.65 -5.20
N LEU A 12 -4.87 7.68 -4.15
CA LEU A 12 -3.43 7.84 -4.25
C LEU A 12 -2.77 6.50 -4.02
N VAL A 13 -1.82 6.11 -4.89
CA VAL A 13 -1.08 4.86 -4.73
C VAL A 13 0.36 5.17 -4.33
N MET A 14 0.93 4.34 -3.46
CA MET A 14 2.33 4.43 -3.04
C MET A 14 3.04 3.11 -3.33
N ALA A 15 4.20 3.17 -4.01
CA ALA A 15 4.95 1.99 -4.40
C ALA A 15 6.48 2.22 -4.30
N SER A 16 7.23 1.18 -3.94
CA SER A 16 8.69 1.24 -3.81
C SER A 16 9.45 0.45 -4.89
N GLY A 17 8.75 -0.23 -5.81
CA GLY A 17 9.41 -1.20 -6.69
C GLY A 17 8.75 -1.42 -8.04
N PHE A 18 8.61 -2.70 -8.40
CA PHE A 18 8.13 -3.14 -9.71
C PHE A 18 6.70 -2.69 -10.02
N GLY A 19 5.83 -2.62 -9.00
CA GLY A 19 4.49 -2.07 -9.12
C GLY A 19 3.50 -2.99 -9.84
N SER A 20 3.60 -4.32 -9.69
CA SER A 20 2.61 -5.26 -10.23
C SER A 20 1.23 -5.06 -9.61
N ASN A 21 1.16 -4.87 -8.30
CA ASN A 21 -0.07 -4.52 -7.59
C ASN A 21 -0.64 -3.16 -8.05
N PHE A 22 0.23 -2.18 -8.34
CA PHE A 22 -0.20 -0.90 -8.92
C PHE A 22 -0.78 -1.08 -10.33
N GLN A 23 -0.18 -1.93 -11.16
CA GLN A 23 -0.75 -2.26 -12.49
C GLN A 23 -2.13 -2.90 -12.35
N ALA A 24 -2.30 -3.85 -11.42
CA ALA A 24 -3.59 -4.48 -11.19
C ALA A 24 -4.68 -3.45 -10.80
N LEU A 25 -4.32 -2.42 -10.02
CA LEU A 25 -5.23 -1.31 -9.70
C LEU A 25 -5.57 -0.45 -10.91
N ILE A 26 -4.58 -0.11 -11.76
CA ILE A 26 -4.79 0.65 -13.00
C ILE A 26 -5.79 -0.09 -13.89
N ASP A 27 -5.54 -1.38 -14.14
CA ASP A 27 -6.36 -2.22 -15.01
C ASP A 27 -7.78 -2.38 -14.44
N ALA A 28 -7.91 -2.52 -13.12
CA ALA A 28 -9.20 -2.67 -12.45
C ALA A 28 -10.04 -1.38 -12.49
N VAL A 29 -9.42 -0.21 -12.35
CA VAL A 29 -10.11 1.09 -12.48
C VAL A 29 -10.55 1.28 -13.93
N ALA A 30 -9.68 1.03 -14.91
CA ALA A 30 -9.99 1.15 -16.33
C ALA A 30 -11.12 0.19 -16.76
N ALA A 31 -11.15 -1.03 -16.22
CA ALA A 31 -12.19 -2.03 -16.47
C ALA A 31 -13.49 -1.81 -15.66
N GLY A 32 -13.57 -0.78 -14.82
CA GLY A 32 -14.73 -0.51 -13.96
C GLY A 32 -14.93 -1.51 -12.82
N ARG A 33 -13.92 -2.32 -12.49
CA ARG A 33 -13.94 -3.24 -11.34
C ARG A 33 -13.86 -2.51 -10.01
N ILE A 34 -13.20 -1.34 -9.97
CA ILE A 34 -13.25 -0.39 -8.87
C ILE A 34 -14.13 0.78 -9.35
N ARG A 35 -15.43 0.69 -9.07
CA ARG A 35 -16.45 1.58 -9.62
C ARG A 35 -16.28 3.00 -9.12
N ASN A 36 -16.64 3.96 -9.95
CA ASN A 36 -16.66 5.39 -9.61
C ASN A 36 -15.40 5.83 -8.84
N SER A 37 -14.24 5.53 -9.38
CA SER A 37 -12.93 5.82 -8.78
C SER A 37 -11.93 6.32 -9.81
N LYS A 38 -10.93 7.04 -9.35
CA LYS A 38 -9.83 7.57 -10.16
C LYS A 38 -8.53 7.48 -9.37
N ILE A 39 -7.48 6.94 -9.99
CA ILE A 39 -6.14 7.06 -9.43
C ILE A 39 -5.60 8.43 -9.83
N ILE A 40 -5.41 9.29 -8.83
CA ILE A 40 -5.02 10.70 -9.04
C ILE A 40 -3.52 10.90 -9.05
N ARG A 41 -2.76 10.02 -8.37
CA ARG A 41 -1.30 10.16 -8.24
C ARG A 41 -0.64 8.88 -7.78
N LEU A 42 0.63 8.69 -8.21
CA LEU A 42 1.55 7.70 -7.66
C LEU A 42 2.66 8.43 -6.87
N PHE A 43 2.95 7.99 -5.64
CA PHE A 43 4.21 8.33 -4.95
C PHE A 43 5.18 7.16 -4.98
N VAL A 44 6.46 7.47 -5.23
CA VAL A 44 7.55 6.49 -5.15
C VAL A 44 8.68 7.03 -4.27
N ASN A 45 9.29 6.15 -3.48
CA ASN A 45 10.44 6.50 -2.62
C ASN A 45 11.78 5.93 -3.12
N ARG A 46 11.79 5.32 -4.30
CA ARG A 46 13.01 4.83 -4.97
C ARG A 46 13.05 5.35 -6.40
N LYS A 47 14.26 5.70 -6.86
CA LYS A 47 14.48 6.15 -8.24
C LYS A 47 14.41 5.00 -9.23
N ASN A 48 14.03 5.31 -10.47
CA ASN A 48 14.07 4.39 -11.62
C ASN A 48 13.31 3.07 -11.41
N VAL A 49 12.26 3.09 -10.61
CA VAL A 49 11.41 1.91 -10.40
C VAL A 49 10.40 1.74 -11.53
N GLN A 50 10.02 0.49 -11.82
CA GLN A 50 9.12 0.17 -12.94
C GLN A 50 7.71 0.75 -12.72
N SER A 51 7.28 0.97 -11.49
CA SER A 51 6.00 1.64 -11.19
C SER A 51 5.87 3.04 -11.81
N ILE A 52 6.99 3.78 -11.99
CA ILE A 52 7.00 5.07 -12.69
C ILE A 52 6.55 4.89 -14.15
N LYS A 53 7.14 3.93 -14.87
CA LYS A 53 6.77 3.67 -16.28
C LYS A 53 5.32 3.24 -16.43
N ARG A 54 4.77 2.53 -15.44
CA ARG A 54 3.34 2.16 -15.41
C ARG A 54 2.45 3.40 -15.25
N ALA A 55 2.82 4.31 -14.37
CA ALA A 55 2.12 5.58 -14.20
C ALA A 55 2.14 6.42 -15.48
N GLU A 56 3.31 6.57 -16.10
CA GLU A 56 3.49 7.29 -17.37
C GLU A 56 2.64 6.66 -18.50
N GLY A 57 2.66 5.34 -18.62
CA GLY A 57 1.86 4.61 -19.61
C GLY A 57 0.35 4.75 -19.41
N ALA A 58 -0.11 4.97 -18.18
CA ALA A 58 -1.51 5.18 -17.83
C ALA A 58 -1.91 6.67 -17.74
N GLY A 59 -0.99 7.60 -17.99
CA GLY A 59 -1.23 9.05 -17.86
C GLY A 59 -1.49 9.49 -16.40
N ILE A 60 -0.99 8.74 -15.42
CA ILE A 60 -1.13 9.04 -14.00
C ILE A 60 0.05 9.90 -13.55
N PRO A 61 -0.17 11.10 -12.97
CA PRO A 61 0.89 11.91 -12.39
C PRO A 61 1.64 11.13 -11.32
N TRP A 62 2.96 11.28 -11.29
CA TRP A 62 3.78 10.63 -10.27
C TRP A 62 4.77 11.58 -9.62
N GLU A 63 5.21 11.22 -8.42
CA GLU A 63 6.13 12.01 -7.64
C GLU A 63 7.14 11.12 -6.91
N TYR A 64 8.42 11.54 -6.96
CA TYR A 64 9.49 10.90 -6.21
C TYR A 64 9.76 11.70 -4.94
N PHE A 65 9.59 11.06 -3.79
CA PHE A 65 9.88 11.64 -2.48
C PHE A 65 10.62 10.63 -1.61
N ASN A 66 11.84 10.97 -1.19
CA ASN A 66 12.73 10.01 -0.52
C ASN A 66 13.48 10.66 0.64
N LEU A 67 13.61 9.92 1.72
CA LEU A 67 14.21 10.32 2.99
C LEU A 67 15.62 10.93 2.83
N ILE A 68 16.48 10.29 2.02
CA ILE A 68 17.89 10.73 1.83
C ILE A 68 17.98 11.85 0.80
N SER A 69 17.38 11.67 -0.38
CA SER A 69 17.52 12.63 -1.48
C SER A 69 16.83 13.98 -1.22
N ASN A 70 15.83 14.01 -0.34
CA ASN A 70 15.20 15.25 0.11
C ASN A 70 15.87 15.85 1.36
N GLY A 71 17.00 15.27 1.80
CA GLY A 71 17.85 15.90 2.82
C GLY A 71 17.40 15.70 4.27
N PHE A 72 16.47 14.79 4.54
CA PHE A 72 16.04 14.51 5.91
C PHE A 72 17.11 13.79 6.72
N ILE A 73 17.95 12.98 6.06
CA ILE A 73 19.04 12.25 6.70
C ILE A 73 20.22 12.07 5.73
N ALA A 74 21.42 12.07 6.28
CA ALA A 74 22.62 11.74 5.51
C ALA A 74 22.68 10.22 5.20
N LYS A 75 23.22 9.87 4.03
CA LYS A 75 23.42 8.47 3.67
C LYS A 75 24.40 7.80 4.65
N GLY A 76 23.96 6.72 5.28
CA GLY A 76 24.79 5.93 6.20
C GLY A 76 24.76 6.43 7.64
N GLU A 77 23.89 7.38 8.01
CA GLU A 77 23.62 7.71 9.42
C GLU A 77 23.18 6.46 10.19
N LYS A 78 23.76 6.26 11.38
CA LYS A 78 23.53 5.08 12.24
C LYS A 78 22.99 5.45 13.62
N ASP A 79 22.99 6.72 13.98
CA ASP A 79 22.42 7.19 15.23
C ASP A 79 20.91 6.97 15.23
N GLU A 80 20.44 6.09 16.12
CA GLU A 80 19.03 5.67 16.15
C GLU A 80 18.08 6.84 16.42
N GLN A 81 18.48 7.81 17.25
CA GLN A 81 17.65 8.98 17.56
C GLN A 81 17.52 9.87 16.34
N LYS A 82 18.64 10.15 15.64
CA LYS A 82 18.63 10.92 14.40
C LYS A 82 17.85 10.24 13.30
N VAL A 83 17.95 8.93 13.18
CA VAL A 83 17.17 8.14 12.21
C VAL A 83 15.69 8.22 12.52
N ALA A 84 15.28 8.08 13.78
CA ALA A 84 13.89 8.16 14.19
C ALA A 84 13.30 9.56 13.95
N GLU A 85 14.03 10.61 14.33
CA GLU A 85 13.63 12.01 14.11
C GLU A 85 13.52 12.33 12.59
N ALA A 86 14.51 11.93 11.82
CA ALA A 86 14.51 12.13 10.38
C ALA A 86 13.35 11.43 9.68
N ARG A 87 13.00 10.21 10.12
CA ARG A 87 11.83 9.49 9.62
C ARG A 87 10.53 10.20 9.97
N HIS A 88 10.40 10.67 11.21
CA HIS A 88 9.22 11.43 11.63
C HIS A 88 9.05 12.72 10.80
N ASN A 89 10.12 13.47 10.61
CA ASN A 89 10.12 14.72 9.82
C ASN A 89 9.82 14.46 8.33
N TYR A 90 10.39 13.39 7.76
CA TYR A 90 10.06 12.94 6.39
C TYR A 90 8.58 12.57 6.25
N ASP A 91 8.05 11.83 7.20
CA ASP A 91 6.66 11.39 7.22
C ASP A 91 5.70 12.58 7.34
N ALA A 92 6.01 13.54 8.21
CA ALA A 92 5.23 14.77 8.35
C ALA A 92 5.26 15.61 7.05
N ALA A 93 6.43 15.75 6.43
CA ALA A 93 6.56 16.47 5.17
C ALA A 93 5.83 15.75 4.00
N LEU A 94 5.85 14.42 3.98
CA LEU A 94 5.11 13.63 2.99
C LEU A 94 3.59 13.80 3.17
N ALA A 95 3.11 13.76 4.41
CA ALA A 95 1.71 14.02 4.72
C ALA A 95 1.29 15.43 4.31
N GLU A 96 2.07 16.45 4.67
CA GLU A 96 1.83 17.84 4.29
C GLU A 96 1.74 17.99 2.75
N ARG A 97 2.66 17.36 2.01
CA ARG A 97 2.69 17.40 0.55
C ARG A 97 1.43 16.80 -0.08
N ILE A 98 0.91 15.72 0.49
CA ILE A 98 -0.34 15.10 0.05
C ILE A 98 -1.55 15.98 0.41
N LEU A 99 -1.57 16.51 1.63
CA LEU A 99 -2.70 17.28 2.16
C LEU A 99 -2.78 18.71 1.61
N SER A 100 -1.68 19.28 1.15
CA SER A 100 -1.64 20.61 0.52
C SER A 100 -1.95 20.56 -0.98
N ALA A 101 -2.03 19.39 -1.60
CA ALA A 101 -2.36 19.27 -3.01
C ALA A 101 -3.78 19.76 -3.32
N GLU A 102 -3.98 20.35 -4.50
CA GLU A 102 -5.30 20.81 -4.96
C GLU A 102 -6.30 19.64 -5.02
N GLU A 103 -5.90 18.50 -5.59
CA GLU A 103 -6.68 17.27 -5.64
C GLU A 103 -6.21 16.33 -4.51
N LYS A 104 -6.93 16.32 -3.39
CA LYS A 104 -6.64 15.46 -2.23
C LYS A 104 -7.21 14.06 -2.41
N PRO A 105 -6.47 13.01 -2.02
CA PRO A 105 -7.02 11.65 -2.01
C PRO A 105 -8.06 11.47 -0.90
N GLU A 106 -8.86 10.43 -1.02
CA GLU A 106 -9.76 9.91 0.02
C GLU A 106 -9.33 8.52 0.48
N LEU A 107 -8.54 7.88 -0.38
CA LEU A 107 -7.94 6.59 -0.12
C LEU A 107 -6.46 6.59 -0.55
N ILE A 108 -5.59 6.14 0.33
CA ILE A 108 -4.18 5.84 0.02
C ILE A 108 -4.02 4.33 0.01
N VAL A 109 -3.50 3.78 -1.09
CA VAL A 109 -3.22 2.35 -1.23
C VAL A 109 -1.72 2.12 -1.27
N LEU A 110 -1.21 1.37 -0.30
CA LEU A 110 0.19 0.95 -0.25
C LEU A 110 0.36 -0.32 -1.09
N ALA A 111 0.84 -0.15 -2.32
CA ALA A 111 1.03 -1.22 -3.30
C ALA A 111 2.51 -1.62 -3.39
N GLY A 112 3.02 -2.30 -2.36
CA GLY A 112 4.44 -2.62 -2.21
C GLY A 112 5.28 -1.41 -1.78
N TRP A 113 4.79 -0.64 -0.82
CA TRP A 113 5.49 0.46 -0.18
C TRP A 113 6.39 -0.05 0.95
N MET A 114 7.69 0.17 0.83
CA MET A 114 8.71 -0.38 1.73
C MET A 114 9.20 0.62 2.79
N HIS A 115 8.30 1.45 3.31
CA HIS A 115 8.57 2.35 4.40
C HIS A 115 7.45 2.25 5.44
N VAL A 116 7.83 2.08 6.69
CA VAL A 116 6.90 2.05 7.82
C VAL A 116 6.67 3.48 8.28
N PHE A 117 5.43 3.91 8.27
CA PHE A 117 5.04 5.25 8.68
C PHE A 117 5.08 5.44 10.20
N SER A 118 5.52 6.62 10.60
CA SER A 118 5.38 7.13 11.98
C SER A 118 4.06 7.89 12.16
N SER A 119 3.79 8.34 13.39
CA SER A 119 2.68 9.24 13.68
C SER A 119 2.71 10.53 12.85
N GLY A 120 3.91 10.99 12.44
CA GLY A 120 4.06 12.17 11.58
C GLY A 120 3.30 12.09 10.25
N PHE A 121 3.10 10.87 9.71
CA PHE A 121 2.27 10.65 8.54
C PHE A 121 0.83 10.27 8.92
N LEU A 122 0.67 9.31 9.80
CA LEU A 122 -0.63 8.68 10.06
C LEU A 122 -1.63 9.62 10.73
N GLU A 123 -1.22 10.39 11.73
CA GLU A 123 -2.13 11.29 12.45
C GLU A 123 -2.75 12.40 11.57
N PRO A 124 -1.96 13.18 10.79
CA PRO A 124 -2.55 14.21 9.93
C PRO A 124 -3.41 13.62 8.80
N VAL A 125 -3.06 12.45 8.26
CA VAL A 125 -3.82 11.76 7.22
C VAL A 125 -5.16 11.25 7.78
N GLU A 126 -5.15 10.63 8.96
CA GLU A 126 -6.36 10.19 9.67
C GLU A 126 -7.26 11.37 10.04
N LYS A 127 -6.67 12.46 10.57
CA LYS A 127 -7.41 13.69 10.90
C LYS A 127 -8.09 14.32 9.68
N ALA A 128 -7.50 14.15 8.50
CA ALA A 128 -8.08 14.58 7.23
C ALA A 128 -9.18 13.64 6.72
N GLY A 129 -9.48 12.55 7.43
CA GLY A 129 -10.48 11.55 7.04
C GLY A 129 -10.04 10.63 5.90
N ILE A 130 -8.75 10.62 5.56
CA ILE A 130 -8.19 9.79 4.48
C ILE A 130 -7.90 8.41 5.03
N ARG A 131 -8.41 7.38 4.35
CA ARG A 131 -8.10 5.99 4.70
C ARG A 131 -6.79 5.55 4.07
N VAL A 132 -6.02 4.74 4.80
CA VAL A 132 -4.79 4.12 4.30
C VAL A 132 -4.93 2.61 4.43
N ILE A 133 -4.70 1.90 3.33
CA ILE A 133 -4.72 0.44 3.29
C ILE A 133 -3.41 -0.12 2.78
N ASN A 134 -3.03 -1.30 3.29
CA ASN A 134 -1.83 -2.03 2.89
C ASN A 134 -2.19 -3.47 2.53
N LEU A 135 -1.37 -4.05 1.66
CA LEU A 135 -1.37 -5.47 1.35
C LEU A 135 -0.15 -6.10 2.03
N HIS A 136 -0.38 -7.11 2.86
CA HIS A 136 0.66 -7.84 3.59
C HIS A 136 0.61 -9.33 3.25
N PRO A 137 1.75 -9.96 2.88
CA PRO A 137 1.79 -11.36 2.46
C PRO A 137 1.87 -12.33 3.66
N ALA A 138 0.97 -12.16 4.62
CA ALA A 138 0.75 -13.09 5.73
C ALA A 138 -0.69 -12.99 6.26
N LEU A 139 -1.07 -13.96 7.09
CA LEU A 139 -2.33 -13.94 7.81
C LEU A 139 -2.30 -12.94 8.97
N PRO A 140 -3.46 -12.44 9.43
CA PRO A 140 -3.53 -11.50 10.55
C PRO A 140 -2.79 -12.02 11.78
N GLY A 141 -1.85 -11.22 12.27
CA GLY A 141 -1.06 -11.57 13.46
C GLY A 141 0.14 -12.48 13.20
N GLU A 142 0.40 -12.85 11.95
CA GLU A 142 1.53 -13.69 11.56
C GLU A 142 2.55 -12.88 10.77
N PHE A 143 3.84 -13.12 11.00
CA PHE A 143 4.97 -12.60 10.21
C PHE A 143 4.95 -11.09 9.91
N ASP A 144 4.58 -10.25 10.88
CA ASP A 144 4.54 -8.79 10.72
C ASP A 144 5.88 -8.24 10.20
N GLY A 145 5.83 -7.21 9.35
CA GLY A 145 6.99 -6.52 8.81
C GLY A 145 7.66 -7.22 7.61
N ALA A 146 8.92 -6.88 7.37
CA ALA A 146 9.64 -7.32 6.18
C ALA A 146 9.95 -8.83 6.17
N GLY A 147 10.10 -9.41 4.97
CA GLY A 147 10.48 -10.81 4.80
C GLY A 147 9.42 -11.80 5.29
N ALA A 148 8.14 -11.44 5.18
CA ALA A 148 7.04 -12.28 5.67
C ALA A 148 6.96 -13.62 4.94
N ILE A 149 7.14 -13.63 3.62
CA ILE A 149 7.05 -14.86 2.80
C ILE A 149 8.19 -15.82 3.17
N GLU A 150 9.43 -15.33 3.25
CA GLU A 150 10.60 -16.15 3.59
C GLU A 150 10.48 -16.72 5.01
N ARG A 151 9.96 -15.93 5.97
CA ARG A 151 9.73 -16.40 7.34
C ARG A 151 8.61 -17.42 7.42
N ALA A 152 7.53 -17.22 6.67
CA ALA A 152 6.44 -18.19 6.54
C ALA A 152 6.95 -19.49 5.91
N TYR A 153 7.73 -19.40 4.82
CA TYR A 153 8.32 -20.56 4.18
C TYR A 153 9.22 -21.36 5.13
N ALA A 154 10.10 -20.67 5.90
CA ALA A 154 10.92 -21.34 6.89
C ALA A 154 10.08 -22.07 7.96
N ALA A 155 8.96 -21.49 8.39
CA ALA A 155 8.05 -22.12 9.34
C ALA A 155 7.29 -23.31 8.74
N LEU A 156 6.87 -23.24 7.47
CA LEU A 156 6.26 -24.32 6.70
C LEU A 156 7.24 -25.51 6.56
N LYS A 157 8.46 -25.25 6.12
CA LYS A 157 9.50 -26.29 6.00
C LYS A 157 9.85 -26.95 7.34
N ALA A 158 9.77 -26.20 8.44
CA ALA A 158 9.97 -26.72 9.79
C ALA A 158 8.74 -27.45 10.37
N GLY A 159 7.63 -27.54 9.64
CA GLY A 159 6.38 -28.17 10.11
C GLY A 159 5.70 -27.42 11.27
N LYS A 160 6.05 -26.13 11.50
CA LYS A 160 5.44 -25.30 12.55
C LYS A 160 4.05 -24.77 12.16
N ILE A 161 3.85 -24.59 10.88
CA ILE A 161 2.57 -24.21 10.28
C ILE A 161 2.32 -25.07 9.04
N THR A 162 1.07 -25.14 8.59
CA THR A 162 0.66 -25.90 7.40
C THR A 162 0.19 -25.02 6.25
N ARG A 163 -0.07 -23.74 6.54
CA ARG A 163 -0.56 -22.73 5.60
C ARG A 163 0.05 -21.38 5.89
N THR A 164 -0.05 -20.49 4.96
CA THR A 164 0.18 -19.05 5.09
C THR A 164 -1.01 -18.29 4.50
N GLY A 165 -0.85 -17.05 4.12
CA GLY A 165 -1.90 -16.29 3.46
C GLY A 165 -1.47 -14.88 3.12
N ILE A 166 -2.46 -14.09 2.73
CA ILE A 166 -2.32 -12.67 2.44
C ILE A 166 -3.48 -11.92 3.09
N MET A 167 -3.24 -10.68 3.48
CA MET A 167 -4.30 -9.79 3.95
C MET A 167 -4.18 -8.39 3.37
N ALA A 168 -5.31 -7.79 3.06
CA ALA A 168 -5.43 -6.34 2.94
C ALA A 168 -6.02 -5.79 4.25
N HIS A 169 -5.40 -4.76 4.81
CA HIS A 169 -5.78 -4.22 6.12
C HIS A 169 -5.68 -2.70 6.14
N TYR A 170 -6.35 -2.06 7.09
CA TYR A 170 -6.15 -0.65 7.38
C TYR A 170 -4.79 -0.44 8.05
N VAL A 171 -4.11 0.66 7.70
CA VAL A 171 -2.81 1.00 8.29
C VAL A 171 -3.02 1.80 9.57
N ILE A 172 -2.37 1.35 10.65
CA ILE A 172 -2.29 2.01 11.95
C ILE A 172 -0.82 2.08 12.39
N GLN A 173 -0.53 2.74 13.52
CA GLN A 173 0.85 2.83 14.03
C GLN A 173 1.52 1.48 14.29
N GLN A 174 0.74 0.49 14.71
CA GLN A 174 1.25 -0.88 14.86
C GLN A 174 1.33 -1.56 13.49
N VAL A 175 2.55 -1.92 13.09
CA VAL A 175 2.83 -2.53 11.79
C VAL A 175 2.01 -3.80 11.60
N ASP A 176 1.28 -3.87 10.47
CA ASP A 176 0.47 -5.00 10.02
C ASP A 176 -0.62 -5.48 11.02
N ARG A 177 -0.99 -4.61 11.99
CA ARG A 177 -1.98 -4.90 13.05
C ARG A 177 -3.31 -4.16 12.89
N GLY A 178 -3.50 -3.40 11.82
CA GLY A 178 -4.77 -2.77 11.52
C GLY A 178 -5.87 -3.77 11.19
N ALA A 179 -7.12 -3.35 11.33
CA ALA A 179 -8.28 -4.20 11.06
C ALA A 179 -8.22 -4.78 9.63
N PRO A 180 -8.34 -6.09 9.47
CA PRO A 180 -8.38 -6.73 8.16
C PRO A 180 -9.62 -6.30 7.36
N ILE A 181 -9.41 -6.03 6.06
CA ILE A 181 -10.47 -5.73 5.09
C ILE A 181 -10.86 -7.02 4.37
N LEU A 182 -9.85 -7.73 3.88
CA LEU A 182 -9.95 -9.06 3.26
C LEU A 182 -8.75 -9.91 3.65
N VAL A 183 -8.98 -11.21 3.81
CA VAL A 183 -7.95 -12.21 4.13
C VAL A 183 -8.13 -13.39 3.19
N GLU A 184 -7.05 -13.94 2.69
CA GLU A 184 -7.05 -15.17 1.89
C GLU A 184 -5.99 -16.12 2.45
N GLU A 185 -6.42 -17.34 2.80
CA GLU A 185 -5.50 -18.41 3.20
C GLU A 185 -4.89 -19.07 1.96
N ILE A 186 -3.62 -19.44 2.06
CA ILE A 186 -2.85 -20.11 1.00
C ILE A 186 -2.28 -21.38 1.59
N GLU A 187 -2.78 -22.53 1.14
CA GLU A 187 -2.26 -23.83 1.51
C GLU A 187 -0.88 -24.05 0.88
N TRP A 188 0.02 -24.64 1.65
CA TRP A 188 1.33 -25.08 1.18
C TRP A 188 1.29 -26.58 0.87
N ASN A 189 1.66 -26.94 -0.35
CA ASN A 189 1.66 -28.32 -0.84
C ASN A 189 3.09 -28.87 -1.04
N GLY A 190 4.08 -28.29 -0.33
CA GLY A 190 5.46 -28.70 -0.44
C GLY A 190 6.26 -27.94 -1.51
N GLU A 191 5.69 -26.86 -2.06
CA GLU A 191 6.37 -26.02 -3.05
C GLU A 191 7.68 -25.42 -2.50
N GLU A 192 8.65 -25.18 -3.38
CA GLU A 192 9.85 -24.42 -3.04
C GLU A 192 9.54 -22.92 -2.94
N LEU A 193 10.46 -22.14 -2.32
CA LEU A 193 10.24 -20.73 -2.02
C LEU A 193 9.78 -19.92 -3.23
N ALA A 194 10.46 -20.07 -4.38
CA ALA A 194 10.12 -19.31 -5.59
C ALA A 194 8.70 -19.59 -6.10
N GLU A 195 8.25 -20.85 -6.02
CA GLU A 195 6.89 -21.24 -6.43
C GLU A 195 5.84 -20.71 -5.43
N LEU A 196 6.15 -20.72 -4.14
CA LEU A 196 5.31 -20.13 -3.11
C LEU A 196 5.19 -18.61 -3.29
N GLU A 197 6.29 -17.92 -3.57
CA GLU A 197 6.30 -16.47 -3.87
C GLU A 197 5.43 -16.16 -5.08
N GLU A 198 5.57 -16.91 -6.19
CA GLU A 198 4.74 -16.72 -7.39
C GLU A 198 3.26 -16.95 -7.09
N LYS A 199 2.93 -18.01 -6.34
CA LYS A 199 1.57 -18.32 -5.90
C LYS A 199 0.97 -17.18 -5.05
N ILE A 200 1.73 -16.65 -4.09
CA ILE A 200 1.32 -15.52 -3.25
C ILE A 200 1.12 -14.28 -4.11
N HIS A 201 2.09 -13.88 -4.91
CA HIS A 201 2.02 -12.69 -5.75
C HIS A 201 0.85 -12.73 -6.75
N SER A 202 0.52 -13.91 -7.30
CA SER A 202 -0.64 -14.05 -8.18
C SER A 202 -1.98 -13.77 -7.47
N ARG A 203 -2.06 -14.10 -6.18
CA ARG A 203 -3.25 -13.85 -5.36
C ARG A 203 -3.35 -12.40 -4.85
N GLU A 204 -2.20 -11.80 -4.60
CA GLU A 204 -2.13 -10.39 -4.16
C GLU A 204 -2.83 -9.43 -5.11
N HIS A 205 -2.67 -9.61 -6.43
CA HIS A 205 -3.28 -8.75 -7.45
C HIS A 205 -4.82 -8.72 -7.36
N GLU A 206 -5.43 -9.87 -7.14
CA GLU A 206 -6.88 -9.94 -7.00
C GLU A 206 -7.35 -9.40 -5.65
N LEU A 207 -6.62 -9.71 -4.56
CA LEU A 207 -6.98 -9.28 -3.22
C LEU A 207 -6.92 -7.76 -3.07
N ILE A 208 -5.85 -7.11 -3.58
CA ILE A 208 -5.71 -5.65 -3.48
C ILE A 208 -6.80 -4.93 -4.27
N VAL A 209 -7.18 -5.46 -5.42
CA VAL A 209 -8.29 -4.90 -6.23
C VAL A 209 -9.61 -5.00 -5.48
N LYS A 210 -9.94 -6.18 -4.94
CA LYS A 210 -11.18 -6.40 -4.17
C LYS A 210 -11.22 -5.54 -2.91
N ALA A 211 -10.12 -5.46 -2.17
CA ALA A 211 -10.03 -4.66 -0.96
C ALA A 211 -10.19 -3.16 -1.27
N THR A 212 -9.52 -2.69 -2.33
CA THR A 212 -9.66 -1.29 -2.78
C THR A 212 -11.09 -0.99 -3.21
N ALA A 213 -11.73 -1.87 -3.99
CA ALA A 213 -13.12 -1.70 -4.41
C ALA A 213 -14.07 -1.59 -3.22
N LYS A 214 -13.93 -2.50 -2.23
CA LYS A 214 -14.74 -2.48 -1.00
C LYS A 214 -14.59 -1.17 -0.24
N VAL A 215 -13.35 -0.67 -0.05
CA VAL A 215 -13.12 0.58 0.67
C VAL A 215 -13.62 1.80 -0.11
N VAL A 216 -13.52 1.79 -1.45
CA VAL A 216 -14.10 2.81 -2.32
C VAL A 216 -15.63 2.86 -2.18
N ASP A 217 -16.30 1.70 -2.23
CA ASP A 217 -17.76 1.62 -2.05
C ASP A 217 -18.17 2.19 -0.68
N GLU A 218 -17.48 1.82 0.41
CA GLU A 218 -17.71 2.38 1.75
C GLU A 218 -17.48 3.91 1.84
N ILE A 219 -16.53 4.47 1.07
CA ILE A 219 -16.29 5.92 1.02
C ILE A 219 -17.44 6.61 0.29
N LEU A 220 -17.89 6.05 -0.82
CA LEU A 220 -18.95 6.60 -1.63
C LEU A 220 -20.31 6.54 -0.91
N GLU A 221 -20.60 5.46 -0.20
CA GLU A 221 -21.81 5.30 0.61
C GLU A 221 -21.92 6.35 1.73
N LYS A 222 -20.78 6.75 2.33
CA LYS A 222 -20.76 7.80 3.37
C LYS A 222 -20.99 9.21 2.84
N ARG A 223 -20.94 9.44 1.53
CA ARG A 223 -21.23 10.72 0.89
C ARG A 223 -22.71 10.86 0.51
N ALA A 224 -23.43 9.73 0.43
CA ALA A 224 -24.85 9.65 0.08
C ALA A 224 -25.74 9.98 1.29
#